data_3f38cf356d7a4ff1cf882570da64b93b
#
_entry.id   3f38cf356d7a4ff1cf882570da64b93b
#
_cell.length_a   1.000
_cell.length_b   1.000
_cell.length_c   1.000
_cell.angle_alpha   90.00
_cell.angle_beta   90.00
_cell.angle_gamma   90.00
#
_symmetry.space_group_name_H-M   'P 1'
#
loop_
_entity.id
_entity.type
_entity.pdbx_description
1 polymer ?
#
loop_
_entity_poly.entity_id
_entity_poly.type
_entity_poly.pdbx_seq_one_letter_code
_entity_poly.pdbx_strand_id
1 'polypeptide(L)'
;ITSFGRYVTGKFAIMDERNMPQYFGGLASDKQQKILETKLLIYECEGEESEIKEWFKTINIAGVPLNDQELLNAVYSGPFVTLLKEEFSNSQNANIQKWSAYISGSANRQEFLERALDWVSQGNIGDYMSQHRYDTSIHPVKTYFNTVIDWVSTVFEDVEKEMKGLEWGRLYEKYKRNPYDPKQVSKEVHRLYADPYVKNRRGVFEYILGGMTDSKLLDIRVFDEATKRTAYTIQKSAAEAKGISNCSYCAIGHDSNKTKIWPLAIYSPFVY
;
A
#
# COMPACT_ATOMS: atom_id res chain seq x y z
N ILE A 1 -3.08 2.60 -31.12
CA ILE A 1 -3.14 3.72 -32.10
C ILE A 1 -2.47 4.96 -31.54
N THR A 2 -2.77 5.37 -30.31
CA THR A 2 -2.22 6.62 -29.71
C THR A 2 -0.70 6.58 -29.58
N SER A 3 -0.11 5.49 -29.13
CA SER A 3 1.35 5.35 -28.99
C SER A 3 2.05 5.34 -30.36
N PHE A 4 1.48 4.68 -31.34
CA PHE A 4 1.97 4.69 -32.71
C PHE A 4 1.96 6.12 -33.28
N GLY A 5 0.84 6.83 -33.19
CA GLY A 5 0.73 8.21 -33.65
C GLY A 5 1.71 9.16 -32.93
N ARG A 6 1.94 8.96 -31.64
CA ARG A 6 2.92 9.74 -30.87
C ARG A 6 4.36 9.46 -31.32
N TYR A 7 4.70 8.21 -31.65
CA TYR A 7 6.01 7.87 -32.18
C TYR A 7 6.24 8.49 -33.57
N VAL A 8 5.29 8.32 -34.49
CA VAL A 8 5.36 8.87 -35.84
C VAL A 8 5.48 10.40 -35.83
N THR A 9 4.82 11.07 -34.88
CA THR A 9 4.89 12.53 -34.68
C THR A 9 6.10 12.99 -33.87
N GLY A 10 7.02 12.09 -33.50
CA GLY A 10 8.27 12.40 -32.80
C GLY A 10 8.10 12.78 -31.32
N LYS A 11 6.94 12.43 -30.70
CA LYS A 11 6.67 12.76 -29.28
C LYS A 11 7.40 11.86 -28.28
N PHE A 12 7.96 10.74 -28.73
CA PHE A 12 8.87 9.91 -27.95
C PHE A 12 9.80 9.11 -28.87
N ALA A 13 10.88 8.56 -28.31
CA ALA A 13 11.82 7.69 -28.98
C ALA A 13 11.67 6.24 -28.49
N ILE A 14 12.02 5.28 -29.34
CA ILE A 14 12.18 3.87 -28.95
C ILE A 14 13.68 3.62 -28.72
N MET A 15 14.03 2.93 -27.65
CA MET A 15 15.43 2.55 -27.40
C MET A 15 15.83 1.41 -28.32
N ASP A 16 16.98 1.53 -28.98
CA ASP A 16 17.56 0.45 -29.77
C ASP A 16 18.31 -0.56 -28.89
N GLU A 17 18.87 -1.61 -29.50
CA GLU A 17 19.64 -2.66 -28.82
C GLU A 17 20.87 -2.13 -28.06
N ARG A 18 21.34 -0.92 -28.39
CA ARG A 18 22.47 -0.22 -27.78
C ARG A 18 22.00 0.81 -26.74
N ASN A 19 20.71 0.78 -26.39
CA ASN A 19 20.06 1.73 -25.47
C ASN A 19 20.15 3.20 -25.94
N MET A 20 20.17 3.42 -27.25
CA MET A 20 20.18 4.75 -27.87
C MET A 20 18.76 5.13 -28.32
N PRO A 21 18.32 6.36 -28.09
CA PRO A 21 16.97 6.80 -28.47
C PRO A 21 16.84 6.94 -29.97
N GLN A 22 15.91 6.21 -30.58
CA GLN A 22 15.56 6.29 -32.00
C GLN A 22 14.22 7.00 -32.15
N TYR A 23 14.24 8.18 -32.72
CA TYR A 23 13.05 8.90 -33.15
C TYR A 23 12.64 8.46 -34.56
N PHE A 24 11.32 8.46 -34.82
CA PHE A 24 10.80 8.09 -36.13
C PHE A 24 11.44 8.89 -37.27
N GLY A 25 11.56 10.22 -37.13
CA GLY A 25 12.18 11.08 -38.14
C GLY A 25 13.69 10.84 -38.38
N GLY A 26 14.39 10.14 -37.49
CA GLY A 26 15.79 9.76 -37.62
C GLY A 26 15.99 8.39 -38.25
N LEU A 27 14.92 7.64 -38.53
CA LEU A 27 15.02 6.36 -39.23
C LEU A 27 15.25 6.57 -40.73
N ALA A 28 15.91 5.60 -41.37
CA ALA A 28 16.02 5.54 -42.83
C ALA A 28 14.63 5.46 -43.49
N SER A 29 14.45 6.08 -44.65
CA SER A 29 13.16 6.25 -45.31
C SER A 29 12.42 4.94 -45.57
N ASP A 30 13.15 3.86 -45.92
CA ASP A 30 12.58 2.53 -46.08
C ASP A 30 11.95 1.97 -44.79
N LYS A 31 12.59 2.22 -43.64
CA LYS A 31 12.06 1.83 -42.32
C LYS A 31 10.85 2.68 -41.92
N GLN A 32 10.90 3.98 -42.19
CA GLN A 32 9.74 4.86 -41.94
C GLN A 32 8.55 4.38 -42.78
N GLN A 33 8.74 4.11 -44.04
CA GLN A 33 7.69 3.64 -44.94
C GLN A 33 7.12 2.30 -44.49
N LYS A 34 7.98 1.33 -44.14
CA LYS A 34 7.55 0.03 -43.60
C LYS A 34 6.70 0.16 -42.36
N ILE A 35 7.04 1.09 -41.44
CA ILE A 35 6.29 1.36 -40.25
C ILE A 35 4.91 1.94 -40.62
N LEU A 36 4.86 2.91 -41.52
CA LEU A 36 3.60 3.55 -41.95
C LEU A 36 2.68 2.60 -42.74
N GLU A 37 3.23 1.67 -43.49
CA GLU A 37 2.48 0.69 -44.28
C GLU A 37 2.07 -0.54 -43.46
N THR A 38 2.52 -0.66 -42.21
CA THR A 38 2.17 -1.78 -41.35
C THR A 38 0.65 -1.79 -41.09
N LYS A 39 0.01 -2.88 -41.53
CA LYS A 39 -1.42 -3.08 -41.30
C LYS A 39 -1.67 -3.46 -39.84
N LEU A 40 -2.56 -2.75 -39.19
CA LEU A 40 -3.01 -3.06 -37.85
C LEU A 40 -4.35 -3.84 -37.94
N LEU A 41 -4.42 -4.96 -37.25
CA LEU A 41 -5.68 -5.66 -37.04
C LEU A 41 -6.39 -4.99 -35.86
N ILE A 42 -7.57 -4.46 -36.10
CA ILE A 42 -8.39 -3.77 -35.09
C ILE A 42 -9.65 -4.60 -34.87
N TYR A 43 -9.91 -4.92 -33.62
CA TYR A 43 -11.15 -5.53 -33.20
C TYR A 43 -12.02 -4.44 -32.56
N GLU A 44 -13.22 -4.26 -33.07
CA GLU A 44 -14.26 -3.46 -32.42
C GLU A 44 -15.17 -4.43 -31.68
N CYS A 45 -15.33 -4.19 -30.37
CA CYS A 45 -16.10 -5.06 -29.49
C CYS A 45 -17.37 -4.32 -29.09
N GLU A 46 -18.50 -4.99 -29.26
CA GLU A 46 -19.81 -4.57 -28.78
C GLU A 46 -20.34 -5.65 -27.85
N GLY A 47 -20.97 -5.28 -26.76
CA GLY A 47 -21.54 -6.19 -25.76
C GLY A 47 -21.46 -5.64 -24.35
N GLU A 48 -21.83 -6.45 -23.39
CA GLU A 48 -21.74 -6.11 -21.98
C GLU A 48 -20.25 -5.99 -21.54
N GLU A 49 -19.97 -5.08 -20.61
CA GLU A 49 -18.61 -4.82 -20.14
C GLU A 49 -17.90 -6.08 -19.60
N SER A 50 -18.66 -6.98 -18.95
CA SER A 50 -18.16 -8.26 -18.45
C SER A 50 -17.70 -9.19 -19.58
N GLU A 51 -18.45 -9.25 -20.66
CA GLU A 51 -18.13 -10.08 -21.84
C GLU A 51 -16.90 -9.55 -22.58
N ILE A 52 -16.82 -8.23 -22.77
CA ILE A 52 -15.66 -7.56 -23.36
C ILE A 52 -14.41 -7.82 -22.51
N LYS A 53 -14.53 -7.77 -21.18
CA LYS A 53 -13.43 -8.02 -20.25
C LYS A 53 -12.92 -9.47 -20.33
N GLU A 54 -13.82 -10.44 -20.36
CA GLU A 54 -13.47 -11.86 -20.50
C GLU A 54 -12.85 -12.16 -21.88
N TRP A 55 -13.39 -11.59 -22.94
CA TRP A 55 -12.82 -11.70 -24.27
C TRP A 55 -11.39 -11.11 -24.32
N PHE A 56 -11.20 -9.94 -23.72
CA PHE A 56 -9.89 -9.26 -23.69
C PHE A 56 -8.86 -10.07 -22.90
N LYS A 57 -9.23 -10.70 -21.79
CA LYS A 57 -8.39 -11.65 -21.07
C LYS A 57 -7.98 -12.81 -21.95
N THR A 58 -8.94 -13.39 -22.68
CA THR A 58 -8.72 -14.57 -23.53
C THR A 58 -7.70 -14.28 -24.63
N ILE A 59 -7.82 -13.17 -25.33
CA ILE A 59 -6.87 -12.84 -26.43
C ILE A 59 -5.46 -12.47 -25.93
N ASN A 60 -5.31 -12.05 -24.69
CA ASN A 60 -4.01 -11.70 -24.10
C ASN A 60 -3.27 -12.92 -23.50
N ILE A 61 -3.90 -14.11 -23.44
CA ILE A 61 -3.24 -15.34 -22.92
C ILE A 61 -1.99 -15.72 -23.70
N ALA A 62 -1.96 -15.43 -25.01
CA ALA A 62 -0.84 -15.77 -25.90
C ALA A 62 0.31 -14.74 -25.89
N GLY A 63 0.17 -13.61 -25.21
CA GLY A 63 1.14 -12.51 -25.15
C GLY A 63 1.72 -12.30 -23.75
N VAL A 64 2.21 -11.09 -23.51
CA VAL A 64 2.56 -10.65 -22.14
C VAL A 64 1.25 -10.38 -21.42
N PRO A 65 0.94 -11.11 -20.32
CA PRO A 65 -0.30 -10.92 -19.61
C PRO A 65 -0.43 -9.48 -19.08
N LEU A 66 -1.57 -8.87 -19.33
CA LEU A 66 -1.92 -7.60 -18.70
C LEU A 66 -2.22 -7.84 -17.21
N ASN A 67 -1.79 -6.92 -16.37
CA ASN A 67 -2.29 -6.90 -15.00
C ASN A 67 -3.74 -6.39 -14.97
N ASP A 68 -4.42 -6.57 -13.82
CA ASP A 68 -5.84 -6.23 -13.68
C ASP A 68 -6.10 -4.74 -13.98
N GLN A 69 -5.23 -3.85 -13.58
CA GLN A 69 -5.38 -2.41 -13.86
C GLN A 69 -5.14 -2.08 -15.34
N GLU A 70 -4.19 -2.73 -15.99
CA GLU A 70 -3.97 -2.56 -17.43
C GLU A 70 -5.19 -3.03 -18.24
N LEU A 71 -5.83 -4.11 -17.80
CA LEU A 71 -7.08 -4.60 -18.36
C LEU A 71 -8.23 -3.60 -18.19
N LEU A 72 -8.43 -3.10 -16.97
CA LEU A 72 -9.46 -2.09 -16.69
C LEU A 72 -9.23 -0.80 -17.51
N ASN A 73 -7.98 -0.38 -17.66
CA ASN A 73 -7.62 0.77 -18.48
C ASN A 73 -7.96 0.59 -19.98
N ALA A 74 -7.95 -0.64 -20.46
CA ALA A 74 -8.35 -0.96 -21.85
C ALA A 74 -9.88 -0.99 -22.00
N VAL A 75 -10.58 -1.65 -21.08
CA VAL A 75 -12.04 -1.77 -21.08
C VAL A 75 -12.71 -0.39 -20.94
N TYR A 76 -12.25 0.40 -19.99
CA TYR A 76 -12.82 1.73 -19.72
C TYR A 76 -12.05 2.86 -20.42
N SER A 77 -11.42 2.57 -21.55
CA SER A 77 -10.67 3.57 -22.31
C SER A 77 -11.51 4.81 -22.60
N GLY A 78 -10.96 6.00 -22.30
CA GLY A 78 -11.65 7.28 -22.44
C GLY A 78 -10.80 8.45 -21.96
N PRO A 79 -11.36 9.69 -21.98
CA PRO A 79 -10.65 10.87 -21.51
C PRO A 79 -10.20 10.74 -20.05
N PHE A 80 -11.02 10.18 -19.18
CA PHE A 80 -10.71 9.97 -17.77
C PHE A 80 -9.46 9.13 -17.56
N VAL A 81 -9.38 7.94 -18.18
CA VAL A 81 -8.21 7.05 -18.08
C VAL A 81 -6.97 7.69 -18.69
N THR A 82 -7.11 8.48 -19.74
CA THR A 82 -5.99 9.21 -20.34
C THR A 82 -5.39 10.20 -19.35
N LEU A 83 -6.20 10.99 -18.68
CA LEU A 83 -5.76 11.94 -17.65
C LEU A 83 -5.16 11.23 -16.43
N LEU A 84 -5.76 10.13 -15.98
CA LEU A 84 -5.22 9.33 -14.89
C LEU A 84 -3.81 8.81 -15.21
N LYS A 85 -3.59 8.32 -16.43
CA LYS A 85 -2.26 7.86 -16.86
C LYS A 85 -1.25 8.99 -16.93
N GLU A 86 -1.64 10.17 -17.38
CA GLU A 86 -0.76 11.35 -17.41
C GLU A 86 -0.31 11.76 -16.02
N GLU A 87 -1.16 11.62 -15.01
CA GLU A 87 -0.83 11.95 -13.62
C GLU A 87 -0.09 10.79 -12.92
N PHE A 88 -0.65 9.60 -12.88
CA PHE A 88 -0.22 8.52 -12.00
C PHE A 88 0.73 7.49 -12.65
N SER A 89 0.72 7.40 -13.99
CA SER A 89 1.60 6.48 -14.72
C SER A 89 2.81 7.18 -15.36
N ASN A 90 3.03 8.43 -15.03
CA ASN A 90 4.15 9.23 -15.52
C ASN A 90 5.31 9.16 -14.53
N SER A 91 6.36 8.41 -14.89
CA SER A 91 7.58 8.26 -14.08
C SER A 91 8.35 9.58 -13.86
N GLN A 92 8.04 10.63 -14.60
CA GLN A 92 8.63 11.95 -14.46
C GLN A 92 7.79 12.90 -13.59
N ASN A 93 6.69 12.41 -13.00
CA ASN A 93 5.87 13.23 -12.10
C ASN A 93 6.71 13.62 -10.87
N ALA A 94 6.73 14.92 -10.53
CA ALA A 94 7.52 15.44 -9.41
C ALA A 94 7.13 14.81 -8.04
N ASN A 95 5.92 14.27 -7.92
CA ASN A 95 5.43 13.65 -6.69
C ASN A 95 5.82 12.18 -6.54
N ILE A 96 6.42 11.54 -7.56
CA ILE A 96 6.74 10.11 -7.54
C ILE A 96 7.62 9.75 -6.34
N GLN A 97 8.60 10.57 -6.02
CA GLN A 97 9.49 10.30 -4.88
C GLN A 97 8.69 10.27 -3.56
N LYS A 98 7.79 11.22 -3.35
CA LYS A 98 6.91 11.26 -2.18
C LYS A 98 5.97 10.06 -2.12
N TRP A 99 5.34 9.73 -3.24
CA TRP A 99 4.40 8.60 -3.30
C TRP A 99 5.09 7.25 -3.09
N SER A 100 6.30 7.07 -3.61
CA SER A 100 7.08 5.83 -3.50
C SER A 100 7.49 5.49 -2.07
N ALA A 101 7.42 6.43 -1.15
CA ALA A 101 7.63 6.17 0.27
C ALA A 101 6.51 5.31 0.88
N TYR A 102 5.28 5.46 0.37
CA TYR A 102 4.09 4.85 0.93
C TYR A 102 3.47 3.76 0.05
N ILE A 103 3.69 3.82 -1.27
CA ILE A 103 3.09 2.91 -2.25
C ILE A 103 4.16 2.00 -2.84
N SER A 104 3.85 0.69 -2.88
CA SER A 104 4.66 -0.29 -3.58
C SER A 104 4.42 -0.24 -5.07
N GLY A 105 5.43 -0.64 -5.86
CA GLY A 105 5.34 -0.73 -7.30
C GLY A 105 5.97 0.45 -8.03
N SER A 106 5.61 0.63 -9.29
CA SER A 106 6.12 1.67 -10.17
C SER A 106 5.01 2.31 -11.02
N ALA A 107 5.19 3.59 -11.39
CA ALA A 107 4.25 4.30 -12.24
C ALA A 107 4.04 3.60 -13.59
N ASN A 108 5.10 3.07 -14.19
CA ASN A 108 5.05 2.43 -15.50
C ASN A 108 4.19 1.15 -15.53
N ARG A 109 4.04 0.48 -14.39
CA ARG A 109 3.22 -0.73 -14.21
C ARG A 109 1.82 -0.42 -13.71
N GLN A 110 1.40 0.82 -13.73
CA GLN A 110 0.08 1.31 -13.34
C GLN A 110 -0.25 1.20 -11.83
N GLU A 111 0.70 0.78 -10.98
CA GLU A 111 0.42 0.50 -9.57
C GLU A 111 0.03 1.76 -8.78
N PHE A 112 0.59 2.93 -9.11
CA PHE A 112 0.14 4.20 -8.49
C PHE A 112 -1.28 4.57 -8.93
N LEU A 113 -1.60 4.36 -10.22
CA LEU A 113 -2.93 4.59 -10.77
C LEU A 113 -3.95 3.66 -10.13
N GLU A 114 -3.63 2.37 -10.06
CA GLU A 114 -4.45 1.36 -9.39
C GLU A 114 -4.75 1.76 -7.95
N ARG A 115 -3.71 2.15 -7.22
CA ARG A 115 -3.85 2.53 -5.81
C ARG A 115 -4.67 3.80 -5.63
N ALA A 116 -4.53 4.78 -6.52
CA ALA A 116 -5.33 5.99 -6.48
C ALA A 116 -6.83 5.71 -6.72
N LEU A 117 -7.12 4.84 -7.67
CA LEU A 117 -8.49 4.40 -7.95
C LEU A 117 -9.05 3.53 -6.82
N ASP A 118 -8.28 2.59 -6.30
CA ASP A 118 -8.66 1.74 -5.18
C ASP A 118 -9.10 2.57 -3.95
N TRP A 119 -8.30 3.57 -3.60
CA TRP A 119 -8.59 4.41 -2.44
C TRP A 119 -9.84 5.27 -2.64
N VAL A 120 -9.99 5.93 -3.78
CA VAL A 120 -11.15 6.81 -4.01
C VAL A 120 -12.44 6.02 -4.17
N SER A 121 -12.36 4.81 -4.74
CA SER A 121 -13.50 3.93 -4.97
C SER A 121 -13.82 3.01 -3.80
N GLN A 122 -12.98 3.01 -2.76
CA GLN A 122 -13.06 2.09 -1.62
C GLN A 122 -13.07 0.61 -2.07
N GLY A 123 -12.21 0.28 -3.03
CA GLY A 123 -12.04 -1.07 -3.57
C GLY A 123 -12.89 -1.40 -4.79
N ASN A 124 -13.82 -0.52 -5.18
CA ASN A 124 -14.70 -0.78 -6.34
C ASN A 124 -14.24 -0.05 -7.60
N ILE A 125 -13.02 -0.38 -8.05
CA ILE A 125 -12.35 0.31 -9.17
C ILE A 125 -13.17 0.20 -10.47
N GLY A 126 -13.71 -0.98 -10.78
CA GLY A 126 -14.44 -1.22 -12.04
C GLY A 126 -15.64 -0.30 -12.19
N ASP A 127 -16.52 -0.28 -11.19
CA ASP A 127 -17.71 0.57 -11.21
C ASP A 127 -17.37 2.05 -11.23
N TYR A 128 -16.33 2.45 -10.47
CA TYR A 128 -15.86 3.82 -10.46
C TYR A 128 -15.37 4.26 -11.86
N MET A 129 -14.55 3.44 -12.52
CA MET A 129 -14.06 3.72 -13.87
C MET A 129 -15.18 3.73 -14.91
N SER A 130 -16.17 2.84 -14.78
CA SER A 130 -17.35 2.80 -15.65
C SER A 130 -18.14 4.10 -15.55
N GLN A 131 -18.47 4.54 -14.33
CA GLN A 131 -19.24 5.77 -14.08
C GLN A 131 -18.55 7.04 -14.55
N HIS A 132 -17.21 7.11 -14.38
CA HIS A 132 -16.40 8.28 -14.69
C HIS A 132 -15.73 8.25 -16.06
N ARG A 133 -15.98 7.24 -16.88
CA ARG A 133 -15.28 6.94 -18.14
C ARG A 133 -15.07 8.17 -19.05
N TYR A 134 -16.08 9.01 -19.12
CA TYR A 134 -16.12 10.17 -20.01
C TYR A 134 -15.79 11.49 -19.32
N ASP A 135 -15.44 11.46 -18.04
CA ASP A 135 -15.08 12.65 -17.31
C ASP A 135 -13.80 13.28 -17.87
N THR A 136 -13.81 14.61 -17.93
CA THR A 136 -12.68 15.44 -18.41
C THR A 136 -11.83 15.99 -17.27
N SER A 137 -12.05 15.48 -16.04
CA SER A 137 -11.31 15.89 -14.85
C SER A 137 -11.07 14.69 -13.93
N ILE A 138 -9.86 14.61 -13.40
CA ILE A 138 -9.44 13.61 -12.39
C ILE A 138 -9.26 14.26 -11.01
N HIS A 139 -9.73 15.51 -10.85
CA HIS A 139 -9.51 16.27 -9.62
C HIS A 139 -9.96 15.52 -8.34
N PRO A 140 -11.12 14.85 -8.31
CA PRO A 140 -11.52 14.10 -7.12
C PRO A 140 -10.53 13.00 -6.74
N VAL A 141 -10.04 12.21 -7.72
CA VAL A 141 -9.07 11.14 -7.50
C VAL A 141 -7.75 11.72 -6.99
N LYS A 142 -7.23 12.73 -7.68
CA LYS A 142 -5.97 13.38 -7.33
C LYS A 142 -6.01 14.01 -5.94
N THR A 143 -7.10 14.71 -5.62
CA THR A 143 -7.28 15.35 -4.31
C THR A 143 -7.36 14.31 -3.21
N TYR A 144 -8.19 13.28 -3.38
CA TYR A 144 -8.32 12.22 -2.38
C TYR A 144 -6.98 11.52 -2.12
N PHE A 145 -6.31 11.10 -3.19
CA PHE A 145 -5.01 10.43 -3.11
C PHE A 145 -3.98 11.28 -2.36
N ASN A 146 -3.81 12.53 -2.73
CA ASN A 146 -2.88 13.43 -2.06
C ASN A 146 -3.28 13.68 -0.60
N THR A 147 -4.58 13.80 -0.31
CA THR A 147 -5.06 13.95 1.08
C THR A 147 -4.64 12.76 1.96
N VAL A 148 -4.75 11.54 1.44
CA VAL A 148 -4.28 10.34 2.17
C VAL A 148 -2.78 10.42 2.42
N ILE A 149 -1.97 10.70 1.38
CA ILE A 149 -0.50 10.80 1.50
C ILE A 149 -0.09 11.92 2.45
N ASP A 150 -0.73 13.08 2.37
CA ASP A 150 -0.44 14.24 3.23
C ASP A 150 -0.80 13.94 4.69
N TRP A 151 -1.94 13.28 4.92
CA TRP A 151 -2.31 12.82 6.26
C TRP A 151 -1.27 11.87 6.84
N VAL A 152 -0.86 10.84 6.10
CA VAL A 152 0.16 9.89 6.57
C VAL A 152 1.45 10.62 6.92
N SER A 153 1.93 11.50 6.03
CA SER A 153 3.18 12.26 6.25
C SER A 153 3.09 13.28 7.38
N THR A 154 1.88 13.70 7.75
CA THR A 154 1.65 14.59 8.89
C THR A 154 1.63 13.80 10.21
N VAL A 155 1.04 12.61 10.22
CA VAL A 155 0.96 11.77 11.42
C VAL A 155 2.31 11.13 11.74
N PHE A 156 3.04 10.67 10.71
CA PHE A 156 4.34 10.02 10.85
C PHE A 156 5.44 10.92 10.27
N GLU A 157 6.18 11.60 11.14
CA GLU A 157 7.28 12.49 10.72
C GLU A 157 8.42 11.72 10.03
N ASP A 158 8.71 10.50 10.51
CA ASP A 158 9.75 9.63 9.98
C ASP A 158 9.16 8.61 9.01
N VAL A 159 9.78 8.50 7.85
CA VAL A 159 9.36 7.51 6.83
C VAL A 159 10.13 6.22 7.06
N GLU A 160 9.39 5.17 7.42
CA GLU A 160 9.93 3.84 7.60
C GLU A 160 9.68 2.96 6.37
N LYS A 161 10.60 2.05 6.07
CA LYS A 161 10.47 1.16 4.88
C LYS A 161 9.22 0.28 4.92
N GLU A 162 8.76 -0.08 6.11
CA GLU A 162 7.58 -0.91 6.34
C GLU A 162 6.26 -0.19 6.05
N MET A 163 6.29 1.14 5.93
CA MET A 163 5.14 1.96 5.51
C MET A 163 4.78 1.72 4.04
N LYS A 164 5.76 1.31 3.25
CA LYS A 164 5.59 1.09 1.82
C LYS A 164 4.62 -0.07 1.55
N GLY A 165 3.53 0.24 0.83
CA GLY A 165 2.51 -0.73 0.43
C GLY A 165 1.56 -1.15 1.56
N LEU A 166 1.39 -0.33 2.59
CA LEU A 166 0.27 -0.46 3.52
C LEU A 166 -1.01 0.06 2.87
N GLU A 167 -2.15 -0.41 3.37
CA GLU A 167 -3.48 0.00 2.90
C GLU A 167 -3.87 1.37 3.49
N TRP A 168 -3.11 2.43 3.09
CA TRP A 168 -3.24 3.75 3.67
C TRP A 168 -4.62 4.38 3.47
N GLY A 169 -5.29 4.10 2.34
CA GLY A 169 -6.66 4.58 2.12
C GLY A 169 -7.64 4.02 3.16
N ARG A 170 -7.57 2.71 3.44
CA ARG A 170 -8.37 2.06 4.49
C ARG A 170 -8.05 2.62 5.88
N LEU A 171 -6.75 2.78 6.18
CA LEU A 171 -6.32 3.33 7.46
C LEU A 171 -6.77 4.79 7.62
N TYR A 172 -6.67 5.58 6.55
CA TYR A 172 -7.17 6.95 6.53
C TYR A 172 -8.66 6.99 6.84
N GLU A 173 -9.49 6.24 6.12
CA GLU A 173 -10.93 6.24 6.37
C GLU A 173 -11.29 5.84 7.81
N LYS A 174 -10.57 4.88 8.36
CA LYS A 174 -10.82 4.38 9.72
C LYS A 174 -10.36 5.36 10.82
N TYR A 175 -9.26 6.06 10.61
CA TYR A 175 -8.55 6.76 11.68
C TYR A 175 -8.36 8.26 11.47
N LYS A 176 -8.76 8.85 10.33
CA LYS A 176 -8.56 10.27 10.00
C LYS A 176 -9.16 11.28 10.99
N ARG A 177 -10.10 10.85 11.83
CA ARG A 177 -10.76 11.71 12.82
C ARG A 177 -10.06 11.72 14.19
N ASN A 178 -9.11 10.83 14.41
CA ASN A 178 -8.39 10.77 15.67
C ASN A 178 -7.34 11.88 15.71
N PRO A 179 -7.17 12.55 16.85
CA PRO A 179 -6.09 13.49 17.03
C PRO A 179 -4.75 12.74 17.20
N TYR A 180 -3.70 13.24 16.59
CA TYR A 180 -2.34 12.69 16.70
C TYR A 180 -1.36 13.81 17.05
N ASP A 181 -0.44 13.53 17.96
CA ASP A 181 0.78 14.31 18.14
C ASP A 181 1.92 13.62 17.39
N PRO A 182 2.42 14.18 16.29
CA PRO A 182 3.45 13.54 15.45
C PRO A 182 4.73 13.19 16.23
N LYS A 183 5.12 14.02 17.19
CA LYS A 183 6.29 13.75 18.02
C LYS A 183 6.09 12.55 18.94
N GLN A 184 4.91 12.43 19.51
CA GLN A 184 4.57 11.27 20.33
C GLN A 184 4.46 10.00 19.47
N VAL A 185 3.87 10.11 18.29
CA VAL A 185 3.79 9.02 17.31
C VAL A 185 5.18 8.52 16.92
N SER A 186 6.10 9.41 16.56
CA SER A 186 7.50 9.06 16.21
C SER A 186 8.19 8.36 17.37
N LYS A 187 8.05 8.87 18.60
CA LYS A 187 8.60 8.24 19.80
C LYS A 187 8.05 6.82 20.01
N GLU A 188 6.75 6.60 19.79
CA GLU A 188 6.15 5.27 19.93
C GLU A 188 6.59 4.31 18.83
N VAL A 189 6.74 4.78 17.57
CA VAL A 189 7.32 3.97 16.49
C VAL A 189 8.71 3.49 16.87
N HIS A 190 9.60 4.39 17.31
CA HIS A 190 10.95 4.04 17.71
C HIS A 190 10.97 3.06 18.90
N ARG A 191 10.09 3.26 19.90
CA ARG A 191 9.96 2.35 21.04
C ARG A 191 9.57 0.94 20.60
N LEU A 192 8.55 0.82 19.75
CA LEU A 192 8.07 -0.47 19.25
C LEU A 192 9.08 -1.14 18.32
N TYR A 193 9.85 -0.37 17.56
CA TYR A 193 10.90 -0.91 16.69
C TYR A 193 12.11 -1.43 17.46
N ALA A 194 12.42 -0.85 18.62
CA ALA A 194 13.45 -1.32 19.52
C ALA A 194 13.03 -2.58 20.31
N ASP A 195 11.73 -2.89 20.35
CA ASP A 195 11.22 -4.01 21.10
C ASP A 195 11.43 -5.34 20.36
N PRO A 196 12.23 -6.27 20.91
CA PRO A 196 12.52 -7.55 20.27
C PRO A 196 11.31 -8.49 20.16
N TYR A 197 10.24 -8.21 20.91
CA TYR A 197 9.02 -9.04 20.92
C TYR A 197 8.06 -8.63 19.81
N VAL A 198 8.15 -7.42 19.26
CA VAL A 198 7.37 -6.98 18.11
C VAL A 198 7.88 -7.69 16.85
N LYS A 199 7.07 -8.59 16.31
CA LYS A 199 7.43 -9.39 15.12
C LYS A 199 6.88 -8.77 13.84
N ASN A 200 5.71 -8.15 13.89
CA ASN A 200 5.09 -7.48 12.76
C ASN A 200 5.31 -5.97 12.83
N ARG A 201 6.41 -5.48 12.24
CA ARG A 201 6.68 -4.05 12.17
C ARG A 201 5.68 -3.28 11.30
N ARG A 202 5.09 -3.93 10.30
CA ARG A 202 4.04 -3.31 9.47
C ARG A 202 2.77 -3.02 10.27
N GLY A 203 2.47 -3.86 11.26
CA GLY A 203 1.32 -3.68 12.15
C GLY A 203 1.47 -2.53 13.15
N VAL A 204 2.70 -2.04 13.38
CA VAL A 204 2.99 -0.93 14.30
C VAL A 204 2.20 0.32 13.94
N PHE A 205 2.09 0.62 12.64
CA PHE A 205 1.40 1.83 12.17
C PHE A 205 -0.10 1.78 12.47
N GLU A 206 -0.78 0.68 12.13
CA GLU A 206 -2.21 0.54 12.48
C GLU A 206 -2.43 0.46 13.99
N TYR A 207 -1.52 -0.18 14.73
CA TYR A 207 -1.58 -0.24 16.19
C TYR A 207 -1.56 1.15 16.84
N ILE A 208 -0.63 2.01 16.41
CA ILE A 208 -0.53 3.40 16.90
C ILE A 208 -1.76 4.20 16.49
N LEU A 209 -2.18 4.12 15.22
CA LEU A 209 -3.38 4.80 14.72
C LEU A 209 -4.65 4.40 15.48
N GLY A 210 -4.74 3.15 15.92
CA GLY A 210 -5.83 2.59 16.72
C GLY A 210 -5.74 2.89 18.21
N GLY A 211 -4.86 3.80 18.65
CA GLY A 211 -4.70 4.16 20.05
C GLY A 211 -4.03 3.08 20.90
N MET A 212 -3.21 2.23 20.27
CA MET A 212 -2.40 1.18 20.93
C MET A 212 -3.23 0.12 21.68
N THR A 213 -4.43 -0.18 21.22
CA THR A 213 -5.36 -1.08 21.91
C THR A 213 -5.29 -2.53 21.38
N ASP A 214 -5.02 -2.75 20.10
CA ASP A 214 -5.01 -4.08 19.50
C ASP A 214 -3.57 -4.64 19.31
N SER A 215 -3.04 -5.24 20.37
CA SER A 215 -1.71 -5.82 20.38
C SER A 215 -1.51 -6.99 19.39
N LYS A 216 -2.60 -7.58 18.85
CA LYS A 216 -2.51 -8.63 17.82
C LYS A 216 -1.85 -8.12 16.54
N LEU A 217 -1.99 -6.82 16.24
CA LEU A 217 -1.36 -6.19 15.09
C LEU A 217 0.18 -6.27 15.14
N LEU A 218 0.75 -6.36 16.32
CA LEU A 218 2.21 -6.42 16.53
C LEU A 218 2.79 -7.82 16.39
N ASP A 219 1.94 -8.85 16.30
CA ASP A 219 2.35 -10.26 16.31
C ASP A 219 3.33 -10.55 17.47
N ILE A 220 3.01 -10.00 18.64
CA ILE A 220 3.77 -10.24 19.86
C ILE A 220 3.63 -11.72 20.18
N ARG A 221 4.76 -12.39 20.34
CA ARG A 221 4.79 -13.82 20.64
C ARG A 221 4.06 -14.09 21.95
N VAL A 222 2.83 -14.54 21.85
CA VAL A 222 2.08 -15.03 22.99
C VAL A 222 2.72 -16.38 23.36
N PHE A 223 3.31 -16.45 24.54
CA PHE A 223 3.82 -17.73 25.03
C PHE A 223 2.68 -18.75 25.12
N ASP A 224 2.95 -19.98 24.71
CA ASP A 224 2.02 -21.08 24.94
C ASP A 224 1.78 -21.31 26.45
N GLU A 225 0.69 -21.98 26.79
CA GLU A 225 0.30 -22.19 28.19
C GLU A 225 1.34 -22.99 28.97
N ALA A 226 2.11 -23.88 28.32
CA ALA A 226 3.17 -24.62 28.98
C ALA A 226 4.34 -23.72 29.37
N THR A 227 4.76 -22.83 28.45
CA THR A 227 5.81 -21.83 28.72
C THR A 227 5.37 -20.85 29.82
N LYS A 228 4.11 -20.43 29.81
CA LYS A 228 3.53 -19.59 30.84
C LYS A 228 3.57 -20.25 32.23
N ARG A 229 3.13 -21.52 32.31
CA ARG A 229 3.16 -22.29 33.55
C ARG A 229 4.58 -22.49 34.07
N THR A 230 5.53 -22.80 33.19
CA THR A 230 6.94 -22.96 33.55
C THR A 230 7.50 -21.65 34.13
N ALA A 231 7.31 -20.52 33.46
CA ALA A 231 7.73 -19.21 33.95
C ALA A 231 7.09 -18.86 35.30
N TYR A 232 5.80 -19.12 35.48
CA TYR A 232 5.11 -18.94 36.76
C TYR A 232 5.71 -19.80 37.86
N THR A 233 5.97 -21.09 37.60
CA THR A 233 6.54 -22.00 38.59
C THR A 233 7.93 -21.56 39.04
N ILE A 234 8.78 -21.14 38.08
CA ILE A 234 10.12 -20.61 38.38
C ILE A 234 10.03 -19.34 39.22
N GLN A 235 9.16 -18.40 38.87
CA GLN A 235 8.99 -17.15 39.62
C GLN A 235 8.42 -17.40 41.00
N LYS A 236 7.46 -18.34 41.13
CA LYS A 236 6.86 -18.71 42.40
C LYS A 236 7.93 -19.32 43.33
N SER A 237 8.69 -20.28 42.86
CA SER A 237 9.76 -20.93 43.63
C SER A 237 10.84 -19.92 44.08
N ALA A 238 11.21 -19.00 43.19
CA ALA A 238 12.16 -17.93 43.51
C ALA A 238 11.63 -16.94 44.55
N ALA A 239 10.34 -16.65 44.53
CA ALA A 239 9.65 -15.77 45.50
C ALA A 239 9.54 -16.50 46.88
N GLU A 240 9.16 -17.75 46.88
CA GLU A 240 9.10 -18.56 48.09
C GLU A 240 10.46 -18.67 48.77
N ALA A 241 11.53 -18.93 47.98
CA ALA A 241 12.91 -19.00 48.51
C ALA A 241 13.37 -17.66 49.12
N LYS A 242 12.82 -16.55 48.71
CA LYS A 242 13.11 -15.20 49.23
C LYS A 242 12.14 -14.75 50.30
N GLY A 243 11.17 -15.59 50.72
CA GLY A 243 10.10 -15.19 51.66
C GLY A 243 9.18 -14.10 51.14
N ILE A 244 9.05 -13.92 49.83
CA ILE A 244 8.23 -12.88 49.18
C ILE A 244 6.87 -13.50 48.86
N SER A 245 5.78 -12.98 49.44
CA SER A 245 4.44 -13.50 49.26
C SER A 245 3.71 -13.01 47.99
N ASN A 246 4.33 -12.11 47.22
CA ASN A 246 3.73 -11.53 46.03
C ASN A 246 4.78 -11.23 44.96
N CYS A 247 4.37 -11.10 43.68
CA CYS A 247 5.31 -10.69 42.65
C CYS A 247 5.79 -9.25 42.91
N SER A 248 7.03 -8.93 42.47
CA SER A 248 7.65 -7.64 42.73
C SER A 248 6.83 -6.45 42.20
N TYR A 249 6.06 -6.63 41.13
CA TYR A 249 5.21 -5.58 40.56
C TYR A 249 3.90 -5.37 41.34
N CYS A 250 3.24 -6.45 41.75
CA CYS A 250 2.07 -6.33 42.61
C CYS A 250 2.44 -5.75 43.99
N ALA A 251 3.65 -6.02 44.45
CA ALA A 251 4.17 -5.42 45.69
C ALA A 251 4.42 -3.92 45.57
N ILE A 252 4.83 -3.42 44.37
CA ILE A 252 5.01 -1.99 44.10
C ILE A 252 3.68 -1.29 43.85
N GLY A 253 2.71 -1.97 43.23
CA GLY A 253 1.45 -1.39 42.77
C GLY A 253 0.38 -1.14 43.87
N HIS A 254 0.69 -1.24 45.16
CA HIS A 254 -0.24 -1.05 46.29
C HIS A 254 -1.53 -1.91 46.19
N ASP A 255 -1.44 -3.09 45.61
CA ASP A 255 -2.56 -3.99 45.54
C ASP A 255 -2.99 -4.45 46.96
N SER A 256 -4.23 -4.14 47.34
CA SER A 256 -4.84 -4.58 48.57
C SER A 256 -4.97 -6.12 48.72
N ASN A 257 -4.74 -6.85 47.62
CA ASN A 257 -4.73 -8.31 47.57
C ASN A 257 -3.34 -8.96 47.74
N LYS A 258 -2.48 -8.33 48.52
CA LYS A 258 -1.06 -8.75 48.77
C LYS A 258 -0.87 -10.21 49.18
N THR A 259 -1.91 -10.93 49.52
CA THR A 259 -1.87 -12.33 49.96
C THR A 259 -2.34 -13.32 48.91
N LYS A 260 -2.86 -12.86 47.78
CA LYS A 260 -3.29 -13.77 46.70
C LYS A 260 -2.18 -13.95 45.68
N ILE A 261 -1.57 -15.09 45.65
CA ILE A 261 -0.78 -15.55 44.52
C ILE A 261 -1.74 -15.71 43.34
N TRP A 262 -1.73 -14.78 42.42
CA TRP A 262 -2.62 -14.80 41.26
C TRP A 262 -2.29 -16.02 40.40
N PRO A 263 -3.28 -16.87 40.05
CA PRO A 263 -3.07 -17.88 39.08
C PRO A 263 -2.85 -17.20 37.71
N LEU A 264 -1.62 -17.25 37.19
CA LEU A 264 -1.32 -16.97 35.80
C LEU A 264 -1.60 -15.54 35.27
N ALA A 265 -1.41 -14.49 36.04
CA ALA A 265 -1.19 -13.18 35.47
C ALA A 265 0.20 -13.18 34.80
N ILE A 266 0.21 -13.45 33.51
CA ILE A 266 1.44 -13.44 32.74
C ILE A 266 1.81 -12.01 32.52
N TYR A 267 2.99 -11.67 33.00
CA TYR A 267 3.65 -10.46 32.62
C TYR A 267 3.85 -10.44 31.13
N SER A 268 2.96 -9.72 30.43
CA SER A 268 3.40 -8.92 29.31
C SER A 268 4.03 -7.67 29.92
N PRO A 269 5.28 -7.29 29.62
CA PRO A 269 5.86 -6.03 30.07
C PRO A 269 5.14 -4.80 29.49
N PHE A 270 4.03 -5.00 28.80
CA PHE A 270 3.25 -4.03 28.02
C PHE A 270 1.79 -3.85 28.51
N VAL A 271 1.45 -4.26 29.73
CA VAL A 271 0.21 -3.85 30.36
C VAL A 271 0.50 -2.61 31.20
N TYR A 272 0.46 -1.46 30.52
CA TYR A 272 0.26 -0.15 31.12
C TYR A 272 -0.94 0.51 30.46
#